data_2456a05de2c997b537721fc160158eca
#
_entry.id   2456a05de2c997b537721fc160158eca
#
_cell.length_a   1.000
_cell.length_b   1.000
_cell.length_c   1.000
_cell.angle_alpha   90.00
_cell.angle_beta   90.00
_cell.angle_gamma   90.00
#
_symmetry.space_group_name_H-M   'P 1'
#
loop_
_entity.id
_entity.type
_entity.pdbx_description
1 polymer ?
#
loop_
_entity_poly.entity_id
_entity_poly.type
_entity_poly.pdbx_seq_one_letter_code
_entity_poly.pdbx_strand_id
1 'polypeptide(L)'
;MKQLRNAILRSFILYFLGLSVVGGLIEEFFSQLQILVFESEYQALLMIIGGVFQLIAIFGFSYLFYRSLNKKIAKQSQKIAKQQNTLFANIAHDLKTPLTSISGFSKALSEDIVEPEERAEVSSIIYQKSLTANELLDLMFQYTKLNSTEYSLKRQEYAVNYLLKEAIADNYDLIEQQQIELLLDLPEEPIIKSIDKVEMRRVFNNLLINACKHNPPKSKLAISITENNNQTKVVLADNGTAIPLKDREKLFRPFVSENETERNFQGSGLGLAIVKAIIDKHGFTIELLDDEVYTKKFVLTL
;
A
#
# COMPACT_ATOMS: atom_id res chain seq x y z
N MET A 1 4.72 2.42 -9.50
CA MET A 1 5.58 3.23 -10.39
C MET A 1 6.83 2.49 -10.84
N LYS A 2 7.70 1.95 -9.97
CA LYS A 2 8.93 1.20 -10.36
C LYS A 2 8.67 0.05 -11.34
N GLN A 3 7.65 -0.76 -11.12
CA GLN A 3 7.32 -1.89 -12.00
C GLN A 3 6.92 -1.46 -13.42
N LEU A 4 6.12 -0.39 -13.56
CA LEU A 4 5.74 0.13 -14.87
C LEU A 4 6.96 0.69 -15.60
N ARG A 5 7.80 1.48 -14.91
CA ARG A 5 9.05 2.01 -15.47
C ARG A 5 9.95 0.90 -15.99
N ASN A 6 10.17 -0.15 -15.18
CA ASN A 6 10.98 -1.29 -15.59
C ASN A 6 10.38 -2.07 -16.78
N ALA A 7 9.04 -2.20 -16.83
CA ALA A 7 8.35 -2.84 -17.94
C ALA A 7 8.44 -2.02 -19.24
N ILE A 8 8.42 -0.68 -19.14
CA ILE A 8 8.62 0.24 -20.27
C ILE A 8 10.07 0.14 -20.74
N LEU A 9 11.04 0.21 -19.82
CA LEU A 9 12.46 0.13 -20.15
C LEU A 9 12.82 -1.19 -20.84
N ARG A 10 12.33 -2.33 -20.33
CA ARG A 10 12.53 -3.64 -20.98
C ARG A 10 11.94 -3.69 -22.38
N SER A 11 10.76 -3.07 -22.58
CA SER A 11 10.16 -3.00 -23.91
C SER A 11 10.99 -2.13 -24.84
N PHE A 12 11.45 -0.98 -24.38
CA PHE A 12 12.31 -0.10 -25.18
C PHE A 12 13.57 -0.82 -25.66
N ILE A 13 14.28 -1.49 -24.73
CA ILE A 13 15.49 -2.27 -25.05
C ILE A 13 15.16 -3.36 -26.10
N LEU A 14 14.07 -4.10 -25.94
CA LEU A 14 13.70 -5.19 -26.84
C LEU A 14 13.36 -4.67 -28.24
N TYR A 15 12.60 -3.59 -28.36
CA TYR A 15 12.26 -2.98 -29.65
C TYR A 15 13.48 -2.33 -30.31
N PHE A 16 14.38 -1.69 -29.52
CA PHE A 16 15.62 -1.10 -30.01
C PHE A 16 16.58 -2.17 -30.57
N LEU A 17 16.76 -3.28 -29.84
CA LEU A 17 17.56 -4.42 -30.32
C LEU A 17 16.95 -5.03 -31.60
N GLY A 18 15.64 -5.23 -31.64
CA GLY A 18 14.95 -5.71 -32.84
C GLY A 18 15.15 -4.81 -34.04
N LEU A 19 15.02 -3.49 -33.85
CA LEU A 19 15.26 -2.51 -34.91
C LEU A 19 16.71 -2.53 -35.40
N SER A 20 17.67 -2.63 -34.48
CA SER A 20 19.11 -2.70 -34.83
C SER A 20 19.43 -3.93 -35.65
N VAL A 21 18.88 -5.10 -35.28
CA VAL A 21 19.08 -6.36 -36.04
C VAL A 21 18.46 -6.26 -37.44
N VAL A 22 17.20 -5.81 -37.53
CA VAL A 22 16.51 -5.67 -38.83
C VAL A 22 17.20 -4.65 -39.71
N GLY A 23 17.61 -3.50 -39.12
CA GLY A 23 18.37 -2.45 -39.84
C GLY A 23 19.70 -2.99 -40.40
N GLY A 24 20.46 -3.72 -39.59
CA GLY A 24 21.72 -4.35 -40.03
C GLY A 24 21.51 -5.39 -41.17
N LEU A 25 20.46 -6.21 -41.09
CA LEU A 25 20.13 -7.15 -42.14
C LEU A 25 19.73 -6.45 -43.45
N ILE A 26 18.99 -5.37 -43.38
CA ILE A 26 18.62 -4.54 -44.55
C ILE A 26 19.87 -3.96 -45.19
N GLU A 27 20.75 -3.37 -44.38
CA GLU A 27 21.99 -2.76 -44.84
C GLU A 27 22.92 -3.79 -45.50
N GLU A 28 23.13 -4.95 -44.90
CA GLU A 28 23.95 -6.02 -45.43
C GLU A 28 23.37 -6.55 -46.75
N PHE A 29 22.05 -6.79 -46.82
CA PHE A 29 21.39 -7.25 -48.02
C PHE A 29 21.57 -6.30 -49.22
N PHE A 30 21.36 -5.00 -49.00
CA PHE A 30 21.53 -4.00 -50.07
C PHE A 30 22.99 -3.80 -50.45
N SER A 31 23.92 -3.87 -49.49
CA SER A 31 25.36 -3.79 -49.76
C SER A 31 25.84 -4.96 -50.66
N GLN A 32 25.37 -6.18 -50.41
CA GLN A 32 25.69 -7.32 -51.26
C GLN A 32 25.12 -7.19 -52.67
N LEU A 33 23.89 -6.67 -52.82
CA LEU A 33 23.29 -6.36 -54.12
C LEU A 33 24.08 -5.32 -54.91
N GLN A 34 24.64 -4.30 -54.25
CA GLN A 34 25.46 -3.28 -54.89
C GLN A 34 26.77 -3.83 -55.49
N ILE A 35 27.38 -4.84 -54.85
CA ILE A 35 28.59 -5.50 -55.37
C ILE A 35 28.33 -6.23 -56.66
N LEU A 36 27.10 -6.72 -56.87
CA LEU A 36 26.69 -7.46 -58.08
C LEU A 36 26.32 -6.54 -59.25
N VAL A 37 26.16 -5.24 -59.03
CA VAL A 37 25.73 -4.26 -60.05
C VAL A 37 26.94 -3.38 -60.41
N PHE A 38 27.35 -3.46 -61.65
CA PHE A 38 28.54 -2.73 -62.16
C PHE A 38 28.22 -1.29 -62.63
N GLU A 39 26.96 -0.98 -62.97
CA GLU A 39 26.56 0.35 -63.47
C GLU A 39 26.24 1.29 -62.30
N SER A 40 26.83 2.52 -62.30
CA SER A 40 26.74 3.49 -61.19
C SER A 40 25.35 4.03 -60.95
N GLU A 41 24.50 4.12 -62.00
CA GLU A 41 23.12 4.61 -61.89
C GLU A 41 22.24 3.62 -61.07
N TYR A 42 22.38 2.31 -61.28
CA TYR A 42 21.64 1.30 -60.52
C TYR A 42 22.13 1.17 -59.08
N GLN A 43 23.41 1.45 -58.81
CA GLN A 43 23.94 1.49 -57.43
C GLN A 43 23.29 2.61 -56.61
N ALA A 44 23.14 3.80 -57.19
CA ALA A 44 22.46 4.93 -56.54
C ALA A 44 20.98 4.61 -56.24
N LEU A 45 20.28 3.95 -57.20
CA LEU A 45 18.91 3.53 -57.02
C LEU A 45 18.77 2.49 -55.87
N LEU A 46 19.67 1.50 -55.78
CA LEU A 46 19.68 0.53 -54.68
C LEU A 46 19.92 1.14 -53.32
N MET A 47 20.77 2.18 -53.21
CA MET A 47 20.95 2.94 -51.93
C MET A 47 19.64 3.63 -51.53
N ILE A 48 18.96 4.26 -52.47
CA ILE A 48 17.67 4.97 -52.16
C ILE A 48 16.63 3.93 -51.70
N ILE A 49 16.51 2.79 -52.38
CA ILE A 49 15.57 1.73 -52.03
C ILE A 49 15.90 1.18 -50.64
N GLY A 50 17.19 0.88 -50.35
CA GLY A 50 17.63 0.43 -49.01
C GLY A 50 17.27 1.43 -47.92
N GLY A 51 17.51 2.74 -48.15
CA GLY A 51 17.10 3.80 -47.25
C GLY A 51 15.60 3.84 -47.00
N VAL A 52 14.78 3.63 -48.04
CA VAL A 52 13.31 3.58 -47.88
C VAL A 52 12.89 2.37 -47.00
N PHE A 53 13.51 1.20 -47.20
CA PHE A 53 13.24 0.00 -46.38
C PHE A 53 13.65 0.24 -44.91
N GLN A 54 14.79 0.91 -44.65
CA GLN A 54 15.21 1.29 -43.30
C GLN A 54 14.18 2.23 -42.66
N LEU A 55 13.69 3.25 -43.37
CA LEU A 55 12.66 4.16 -42.87
C LEU A 55 11.36 3.41 -42.52
N ILE A 56 10.93 2.51 -43.40
CA ILE A 56 9.74 1.67 -43.15
C ILE A 56 9.95 0.82 -41.87
N ALA A 57 11.13 0.23 -41.69
CA ALA A 57 11.45 -0.54 -40.48
C ALA A 57 11.40 0.34 -39.23
N ILE A 58 12.00 1.54 -39.26
CA ILE A 58 11.98 2.50 -38.16
C ILE A 58 10.52 2.90 -37.79
N PHE A 59 9.71 3.24 -38.77
CA PHE A 59 8.30 3.59 -38.53
C PHE A 59 7.49 2.40 -38.01
N GLY A 60 7.71 1.19 -38.57
CA GLY A 60 7.05 -0.03 -38.13
C GLY A 60 7.36 -0.37 -36.67
N PHE A 61 8.66 -0.38 -36.29
CA PHE A 61 9.06 -0.63 -34.92
C PHE A 61 8.60 0.46 -33.95
N SER A 62 8.66 1.74 -34.37
CA SER A 62 8.14 2.87 -33.60
C SER A 62 6.64 2.73 -33.31
N TYR A 63 5.85 2.37 -34.34
CA TYR A 63 4.42 2.13 -34.18
C TYR A 63 4.11 0.95 -33.26
N LEU A 64 4.82 -0.17 -33.40
CA LEU A 64 4.66 -1.34 -32.54
C LEU A 64 5.03 -1.01 -31.08
N PHE A 65 6.12 -0.28 -30.86
CA PHE A 65 6.51 0.18 -29.53
C PHE A 65 5.44 1.10 -28.92
N TYR A 66 4.96 2.10 -29.65
CA TYR A 66 3.90 3.01 -29.22
C TYR A 66 2.62 2.25 -28.83
N ARG A 67 2.20 1.29 -29.66
CA ARG A 67 1.04 0.43 -29.38
C ARG A 67 1.24 -0.43 -28.12
N SER A 68 2.44 -1.00 -27.94
CA SER A 68 2.80 -1.76 -26.74
C SER A 68 2.79 -0.90 -25.47
N LEU A 69 3.32 0.32 -25.58
CA LEU A 69 3.35 1.30 -24.50
C LEU A 69 1.94 1.69 -24.07
N ASN A 70 1.09 2.08 -25.00
CA ASN A 70 -0.29 2.47 -24.73
C ASN A 70 -1.09 1.32 -24.07
N LYS A 71 -0.89 0.07 -24.54
CA LYS A 71 -1.54 -1.10 -23.93
C LYS A 71 -1.12 -1.31 -22.48
N LYS A 72 0.17 -1.09 -22.14
CA LYS A 72 0.68 -1.21 -20.77
C LYS A 72 0.15 -0.09 -19.87
N ILE A 73 0.13 1.14 -20.37
CA ILE A 73 -0.42 2.31 -19.64
C ILE A 73 -1.92 2.10 -19.37
N ALA A 74 -2.69 1.73 -20.39
CA ALA A 74 -4.12 1.48 -20.25
C ALA A 74 -4.42 0.37 -19.24
N LYS A 75 -3.67 -0.75 -19.29
CA LYS A 75 -3.81 -1.85 -18.32
C LYS A 75 -3.51 -1.39 -16.89
N GLN A 76 -2.49 -0.56 -16.70
CA GLN A 76 -2.15 -0.01 -15.38
C GLN A 76 -3.22 0.94 -14.88
N SER A 77 -3.72 1.84 -15.74
CA SER A 77 -4.81 2.77 -15.42
C SER A 77 -6.08 2.02 -15.03
N GLN A 78 -6.48 0.99 -15.80
CA GLN A 78 -7.63 0.14 -15.46
C GLN A 78 -7.46 -0.58 -14.12
N LYS A 79 -6.24 -1.06 -13.81
CA LYS A 79 -5.95 -1.71 -12.54
C LYS A 79 -6.14 -0.73 -11.37
N ILE A 80 -5.64 0.51 -11.50
CA ILE A 80 -5.78 1.55 -10.49
C ILE A 80 -7.26 1.92 -10.31
N ALA A 81 -7.99 2.16 -11.41
CA ALA A 81 -9.42 2.47 -11.36
C ALA A 81 -10.24 1.35 -10.71
N LYS A 82 -9.95 0.09 -11.05
CA LYS A 82 -10.60 -1.07 -10.42
C LYS A 82 -10.32 -1.12 -8.92
N GLN A 83 -9.09 -0.88 -8.49
CA GLN A 83 -8.73 -0.84 -7.06
C GLN A 83 -9.47 0.29 -6.34
N GLN A 84 -9.57 1.47 -6.94
CA GLN A 84 -10.33 2.59 -6.37
C GLN A 84 -11.83 2.28 -6.27
N ASN A 85 -12.44 1.71 -7.31
CA ASN A 85 -13.86 1.34 -7.28
C ASN A 85 -14.15 0.28 -6.21
N THR A 86 -13.28 -0.73 -6.06
CA THR A 86 -13.40 -1.73 -5.00
C THR A 86 -13.27 -1.08 -3.61
N LEU A 87 -12.33 -0.14 -3.45
CA LEU A 87 -12.17 0.66 -2.24
C LEU A 87 -13.47 1.37 -1.87
N PHE A 88 -14.05 2.15 -2.81
CA PHE A 88 -15.29 2.89 -2.57
C PHE A 88 -16.48 1.97 -2.27
N ALA A 89 -16.60 0.84 -2.96
CA ALA A 89 -17.67 -0.12 -2.71
C ALA A 89 -17.59 -0.71 -1.29
N ASN A 90 -16.40 -1.06 -0.83
CA ASN A 90 -16.21 -1.58 0.53
C ASN A 90 -16.52 -0.51 1.59
N ILE A 91 -16.06 0.74 1.40
CA ILE A 91 -16.37 1.86 2.30
C ILE A 91 -17.88 2.08 2.39
N ALA A 92 -18.57 2.15 1.24
CA ALA A 92 -19.99 2.36 1.20
C ALA A 92 -20.77 1.23 1.94
N HIS A 93 -20.30 -0.01 1.80
CA HIS A 93 -20.83 -1.15 2.52
C HIS A 93 -20.64 -1.02 4.03
N ASP A 94 -19.42 -0.72 4.47
CA ASP A 94 -19.05 -0.66 5.89
C ASP A 94 -19.67 0.57 6.60
N LEU A 95 -19.91 1.67 5.87
CA LEU A 95 -20.67 2.83 6.35
C LEU A 95 -22.17 2.57 6.41
N LYS A 96 -22.72 1.78 5.48
CA LYS A 96 -24.16 1.49 5.43
C LYS A 96 -24.66 0.83 6.71
N THR A 97 -23.85 -0.07 7.29
CA THR A 97 -24.23 -0.85 8.48
C THR A 97 -24.47 0.04 9.71
N PRO A 98 -23.49 0.88 10.18
CA PRO A 98 -23.74 1.77 11.31
C PRO A 98 -24.85 2.79 11.01
N LEU A 99 -24.94 3.33 9.79
CA LEU A 99 -25.98 4.28 9.41
C LEU A 99 -27.38 3.64 9.43
N THR A 100 -27.53 2.38 8.98
CA THR A 100 -28.80 1.65 9.06
C THR A 100 -29.21 1.43 10.51
N SER A 101 -28.25 1.08 11.40
CA SER A 101 -28.51 0.92 12.83
C SER A 101 -28.96 2.23 13.47
N ILE A 102 -28.23 3.33 13.20
CA ILE A 102 -28.58 4.68 13.69
C ILE A 102 -30.00 5.05 13.25
N SER A 103 -30.31 4.90 11.95
CA SER A 103 -31.61 5.24 11.39
C SER A 103 -32.72 4.38 11.99
N GLY A 104 -32.51 3.05 12.13
CA GLY A 104 -33.48 2.13 12.71
C GLY A 104 -33.80 2.43 14.17
N PHE A 105 -32.78 2.60 15.01
CA PHE A 105 -32.93 2.92 16.42
C PHE A 105 -33.51 4.32 16.64
N SER A 106 -33.08 5.32 15.86
CA SER A 106 -33.65 6.67 15.92
C SER A 106 -35.14 6.67 15.56
N LYS A 107 -35.53 5.87 14.54
CA LYS A 107 -36.92 5.71 14.16
C LYS A 107 -37.76 5.05 15.28
N ALA A 108 -37.23 3.97 15.88
CA ALA A 108 -37.90 3.28 17.00
C ALA A 108 -38.11 4.21 18.20
N LEU A 109 -37.13 5.09 18.51
CA LEU A 109 -37.30 6.12 19.54
C LEU A 109 -38.37 7.16 19.16
N SER A 110 -38.39 7.60 17.88
CA SER A 110 -39.34 8.64 17.43
C SER A 110 -40.80 8.13 17.34
N GLU A 111 -41.01 6.84 17.18
CA GLU A 111 -42.32 6.19 17.10
C GLU A 111 -42.77 5.61 18.45
N ASP A 112 -42.06 5.94 19.56
CA ASP A 112 -42.33 5.45 20.93
C ASP A 112 -42.42 3.91 21.02
N ILE A 113 -41.70 3.19 20.17
CA ILE A 113 -41.65 1.72 20.16
C ILE A 113 -40.72 1.18 21.26
N VAL A 114 -39.75 2.03 21.71
CA VAL A 114 -38.75 1.67 22.73
C VAL A 114 -39.32 1.97 24.11
N GLU A 115 -39.32 0.97 25.01
CA GLU A 115 -39.75 1.14 26.38
C GLU A 115 -38.88 2.21 27.11
N PRO A 116 -39.50 2.98 28.06
CA PRO A 116 -38.80 4.05 28.74
C PRO A 116 -37.46 3.64 29.37
N GLU A 117 -37.40 2.44 29.93
CA GLU A 117 -36.23 1.87 30.60
C GLU A 117 -35.07 1.58 29.63
N GLU A 118 -35.36 1.30 28.35
CA GLU A 118 -34.36 0.95 27.33
C GLU A 118 -33.89 2.17 26.52
N ARG A 119 -34.57 3.32 26.64
CA ARG A 119 -34.25 4.53 25.84
C ARG A 119 -32.80 5.00 26.01
N ALA A 120 -32.28 4.93 27.24
CA ALA A 120 -30.88 5.31 27.51
C ALA A 120 -29.87 4.38 26.81
N GLU A 121 -30.14 3.08 26.82
CA GLU A 121 -29.33 2.06 26.14
C GLU A 121 -29.35 2.28 24.62
N VAL A 122 -30.55 2.42 24.04
CA VAL A 122 -30.72 2.67 22.59
C VAL A 122 -30.00 3.96 22.17
N SER A 123 -30.09 5.04 22.97
CA SER A 123 -29.38 6.27 22.71
C SER A 123 -27.86 6.07 22.73
N SER A 124 -27.36 5.25 23.67
CA SER A 124 -25.94 4.89 23.75
C SER A 124 -25.49 4.11 22.52
N ILE A 125 -26.31 3.16 22.02
CA ILE A 125 -26.02 2.41 20.80
C ILE A 125 -25.94 3.35 19.59
N ILE A 126 -26.88 4.29 19.44
CA ILE A 126 -26.85 5.29 18.36
C ILE A 126 -25.55 6.09 18.42
N TYR A 127 -25.17 6.56 19.61
CA TYR A 127 -23.94 7.33 19.81
C TYR A 127 -22.69 6.50 19.42
N GLN A 128 -22.58 5.27 19.89
CA GLN A 128 -21.44 4.38 19.55
C GLN A 128 -21.38 4.08 18.03
N LYS A 129 -22.53 3.87 17.37
CA LYS A 129 -22.56 3.66 15.92
C LYS A 129 -22.17 4.93 15.16
N SER A 130 -22.51 6.12 15.66
CA SER A 130 -22.09 7.39 15.06
C SER A 130 -20.58 7.60 15.18
N LEU A 131 -19.98 7.24 16.32
CA LEU A 131 -18.51 7.27 16.48
C LEU A 131 -17.82 6.33 15.49
N THR A 132 -18.32 5.10 15.36
CA THR A 132 -17.79 4.13 14.40
C THR A 132 -17.84 4.65 12.96
N ALA A 133 -18.97 5.28 12.56
CA ALA A 133 -19.10 5.87 11.23
C ALA A 133 -18.08 7.02 11.00
N ASN A 134 -17.89 7.88 11.98
CA ASN A 134 -16.91 8.96 11.92
C ASN A 134 -15.47 8.43 11.83
N GLU A 135 -15.11 7.42 12.62
CA GLU A 135 -13.79 6.77 12.53
C GLU A 135 -13.52 6.21 11.13
N LEU A 136 -14.52 5.55 10.50
CA LEU A 136 -14.39 5.04 9.13
C LEU A 136 -14.17 6.16 8.12
N LEU A 137 -14.90 7.26 8.23
CA LEU A 137 -14.71 8.44 7.38
C LEU A 137 -13.32 9.05 7.55
N ASP A 138 -12.85 9.21 8.78
CA ASP A 138 -11.52 9.75 9.06
C ASP A 138 -10.40 8.87 8.48
N LEU A 139 -10.50 7.55 8.62
CA LEU A 139 -9.56 6.60 8.02
C LEU A 139 -9.57 6.69 6.48
N MET A 140 -10.76 6.84 5.88
CA MET A 140 -10.90 7.03 4.43
C MET A 140 -10.22 8.34 3.96
N PHE A 141 -10.48 9.46 4.65
CA PHE A 141 -9.85 10.74 4.31
C PHE A 141 -8.32 10.66 4.45
N GLN A 142 -7.83 10.03 5.50
CA GLN A 142 -6.40 9.83 5.72
C GLN A 142 -5.78 8.98 4.60
N TYR A 143 -6.41 7.85 4.26
CA TYR A 143 -5.92 6.96 3.19
C TYR A 143 -5.90 7.68 1.83
N THR A 144 -6.97 8.42 1.48
CA THR A 144 -7.03 9.16 0.21
C THR A 144 -6.00 10.28 0.15
N LYS A 145 -5.84 11.03 1.25
CA LYS A 145 -4.82 12.08 1.39
C LYS A 145 -3.41 11.52 1.20
N LEU A 146 -3.08 10.43 1.89
CA LEU A 146 -1.77 9.77 1.78
C LEU A 146 -1.48 9.25 0.37
N ASN A 147 -2.48 8.82 -0.38
CA ASN A 147 -2.32 8.35 -1.75
C ASN A 147 -2.38 9.47 -2.81
N SER A 148 -2.69 10.70 -2.42
CA SER A 148 -2.61 11.86 -3.31
C SER A 148 -1.16 12.15 -3.72
N THR A 149 -0.97 12.55 -4.98
CA THR A 149 0.32 13.00 -5.51
C THR A 149 0.75 14.35 -4.93
N GLU A 150 -0.20 15.15 -4.44
CA GLU A 150 0.04 16.47 -3.88
C GLU A 150 0.47 16.41 -2.41
N TYR A 151 0.19 15.31 -1.72
CA TYR A 151 0.54 15.18 -0.31
C TYR A 151 2.03 14.89 -0.14
N SER A 152 2.73 15.80 0.53
CA SER A 152 4.13 15.69 0.92
C SER A 152 4.27 15.54 2.43
N LEU A 153 5.21 14.72 2.88
CA LEU A 153 5.56 14.57 4.29
C LEU A 153 6.28 15.81 4.81
N LYS A 154 5.95 16.23 6.02
CA LYS A 154 6.66 17.28 6.75
C LYS A 154 7.76 16.64 7.60
N ARG A 155 8.85 16.23 6.94
CA ARG A 155 9.97 15.56 7.62
C ARG A 155 10.76 16.53 8.48
N GLN A 156 11.15 16.06 9.66
CA GLN A 156 12.06 16.71 10.57
C GLN A 156 12.92 15.67 11.29
N GLU A 157 14.07 16.04 11.78
CA GLU A 157 14.85 15.16 12.64
C GLU A 157 14.14 14.98 13.99
N TYR A 158 13.86 13.73 14.33
CA TYR A 158 13.15 13.39 15.57
C TYR A 158 13.61 12.03 16.11
N ALA A 159 13.63 11.90 17.44
CA ALA A 159 13.99 10.65 18.10
C ALA A 159 12.85 9.62 18.00
N VAL A 160 13.05 8.61 17.18
CA VAL A 160 12.05 7.55 16.88
C VAL A 160 11.68 6.75 18.14
N ASN A 161 12.67 6.44 18.99
CA ASN A 161 12.42 5.74 20.25
C ASN A 161 11.56 6.56 21.23
N TYR A 162 11.71 7.87 21.26
CA TYR A 162 10.86 8.73 22.09
C TYR A 162 9.44 8.81 21.53
N LEU A 163 9.29 8.91 20.21
CA LEU A 163 7.99 8.89 19.56
C LEU A 163 7.24 7.58 19.80
N LEU A 164 7.95 6.46 19.79
CA LEU A 164 7.37 5.16 20.10
C LEU A 164 6.95 5.06 21.58
N LYS A 165 7.76 5.56 22.52
CA LYS A 165 7.39 5.67 23.94
C LYS A 165 6.13 6.54 24.15
N GLU A 166 6.03 7.69 23.44
CA GLU A 166 4.81 8.52 23.43
C GLU A 166 3.60 7.72 22.94
N ALA A 167 3.73 7.00 21.82
CA ALA A 167 2.63 6.19 21.27
C ALA A 167 2.21 5.04 22.20
N ILE A 168 3.15 4.39 22.88
CA ILE A 168 2.84 3.35 23.88
C ILE A 168 2.07 3.95 25.05
N ALA A 169 2.49 5.12 25.55
CA ALA A 169 1.80 5.83 26.64
C ALA A 169 0.37 6.23 26.25
N ASP A 170 0.15 6.72 25.03
CA ASP A 170 -1.18 7.06 24.50
C ASP A 170 -2.15 5.86 24.44
N ASN A 171 -1.63 4.66 24.28
CA ASN A 171 -2.42 3.43 24.17
C ASN A 171 -2.37 2.56 25.44
N TYR A 172 -1.80 3.09 26.55
CA TYR A 172 -1.58 2.29 27.75
C TYR A 172 -2.88 1.75 28.35
N ASP A 173 -3.92 2.56 28.43
CA ASP A 173 -5.23 2.16 28.98
C ASP A 173 -5.83 0.98 28.16
N LEU A 174 -5.68 1.01 26.84
CA LEU A 174 -6.14 -0.06 25.96
C LEU A 174 -5.33 -1.35 26.19
N ILE A 175 -4.03 -1.24 26.33
CA ILE A 175 -3.12 -2.37 26.60
C ILE A 175 -3.47 -3.00 27.95
N GLU A 176 -3.69 -2.18 29.00
CA GLU A 176 -4.09 -2.63 30.33
C GLU A 176 -5.47 -3.28 30.35
N GLN A 177 -6.46 -2.67 29.67
CA GLN A 177 -7.82 -3.23 29.55
C GLN A 177 -7.82 -4.61 28.89
N GLN A 178 -6.96 -4.83 27.92
CA GLN A 178 -6.78 -6.14 27.25
C GLN A 178 -5.86 -7.08 28.03
N GLN A 179 -5.32 -6.65 29.18
CA GLN A 179 -4.40 -7.42 30.01
C GLN A 179 -3.16 -7.94 29.25
N ILE A 180 -2.66 -7.14 28.29
CA ILE A 180 -1.51 -7.53 27.47
C ILE A 180 -0.24 -7.40 28.29
N GLU A 181 0.59 -8.46 28.33
CA GLU A 181 1.92 -8.42 28.89
C GLU A 181 2.87 -7.65 27.96
N LEU A 182 3.26 -6.44 28.37
CA LEU A 182 4.11 -5.56 27.56
C LEU A 182 5.58 -5.76 27.91
N LEU A 183 6.40 -6.12 26.94
CA LEU A 183 7.85 -6.30 27.05
C LEU A 183 8.56 -5.24 26.21
N LEU A 184 9.33 -4.35 26.83
CA LEU A 184 9.99 -3.23 26.17
C LEU A 184 11.51 -3.37 26.21
N ASP A 185 12.12 -3.33 25.01
CA ASP A 185 13.58 -3.24 24.84
C ASP A 185 13.87 -2.00 23.97
N LEU A 186 13.85 -0.84 24.61
CA LEU A 186 13.97 0.46 23.95
C LEU A 186 15.20 1.21 24.47
N PRO A 187 16.13 1.60 23.60
CA PRO A 187 17.30 2.39 23.98
C PRO A 187 16.92 3.69 24.67
N GLU A 188 17.72 4.12 25.65
CA GLU A 188 17.56 5.41 26.31
C GLU A 188 18.08 6.54 25.40
N GLU A 189 19.19 6.30 24.72
CA GLU A 189 19.79 7.26 23.80
C GLU A 189 18.86 7.56 22.61
N PRO A 190 18.75 8.83 22.19
CA PRO A 190 17.85 9.22 21.11
C PRO A 190 18.33 8.68 19.76
N ILE A 191 17.50 7.93 19.06
CA ILE A 191 17.73 7.44 17.69
C ILE A 191 17.08 8.43 16.72
N ILE A 192 17.89 9.34 16.17
CA ILE A 192 17.41 10.43 15.31
C ILE A 192 17.21 9.94 13.87
N LYS A 193 16.02 10.17 13.32
CA LYS A 193 15.67 9.92 11.93
C LYS A 193 14.89 11.08 11.33
N SER A 194 15.03 11.28 10.01
CA SER A 194 14.25 12.29 9.27
C SER A 194 12.85 11.75 8.98
N ILE A 195 11.89 12.08 9.83
CA ILE A 195 10.52 11.56 9.80
C ILE A 195 9.47 12.67 9.89
N ASP A 196 8.28 12.41 9.40
CA ASP A 196 7.07 13.16 9.75
C ASP A 196 6.53 12.62 11.08
N LYS A 197 6.69 13.41 12.15
CA LYS A 197 6.31 13.02 13.52
C LYS A 197 4.84 12.58 13.60
N VAL A 198 3.94 13.32 12.94
CA VAL A 198 2.49 13.05 13.02
C VAL A 198 2.15 11.73 12.31
N GLU A 199 2.71 11.52 11.12
CA GLU A 199 2.44 10.31 10.36
C GLU A 199 3.11 9.07 10.98
N MET A 200 4.34 9.19 11.51
CA MET A 200 5.00 8.07 12.19
C MET A 200 4.33 7.71 13.53
N ARG A 201 3.82 8.70 14.30
CA ARG A 201 3.00 8.41 15.49
C ARG A 201 1.75 7.61 15.11
N ARG A 202 1.12 7.95 13.97
CA ARG A 202 -0.02 7.20 13.43
C ARG A 202 0.36 5.75 13.06
N VAL A 203 1.55 5.53 12.51
CA VAL A 203 2.07 4.16 12.25
C VAL A 203 2.11 3.36 13.54
N PHE A 204 2.75 3.91 14.59
CA PHE A 204 2.87 3.20 15.86
C PHE A 204 1.51 2.96 16.52
N ASN A 205 0.64 3.97 16.57
CA ASN A 205 -0.71 3.81 17.12
C ASN A 205 -1.51 2.73 16.39
N ASN A 206 -1.48 2.70 15.04
CA ASN A 206 -2.18 1.67 14.28
C ASN A 206 -1.66 0.26 14.58
N LEU A 207 -0.34 0.09 14.73
CA LEU A 207 0.25 -1.21 15.06
C LEU A 207 -0.07 -1.65 16.49
N LEU A 208 -0.03 -0.73 17.46
CA LEU A 208 -0.40 -0.98 18.86
C LEU A 208 -1.89 -1.33 19.00
N ILE A 209 -2.77 -0.54 18.40
CA ILE A 209 -4.21 -0.80 18.39
C ILE A 209 -4.51 -2.15 17.71
N ASN A 210 -3.80 -2.47 16.63
CA ASN A 210 -3.94 -3.76 15.95
C ASN A 210 -3.56 -4.93 16.88
N ALA A 211 -2.45 -4.81 17.61
CA ALA A 211 -2.06 -5.81 18.60
C ALA A 211 -3.09 -5.96 19.72
N CYS A 212 -3.72 -4.85 20.17
CA CYS A 212 -4.74 -4.92 21.22
C CYS A 212 -6.07 -5.51 20.73
N LYS A 213 -6.52 -5.17 19.49
CA LYS A 213 -7.84 -5.57 18.98
C LYS A 213 -7.89 -7.01 18.44
N HIS A 214 -6.77 -7.50 17.89
CA HIS A 214 -6.73 -8.78 17.16
C HIS A 214 -6.00 -9.90 17.91
N ASN A 215 -5.63 -9.67 19.13
CA ASN A 215 -5.07 -10.72 20.00
C ASN A 215 -6.02 -11.05 21.15
N PRO A 216 -6.04 -12.29 21.61
CA PRO A 216 -6.79 -12.65 22.80
C PRO A 216 -6.25 -11.91 24.03
N PRO A 217 -7.08 -11.67 25.05
CA PRO A 217 -6.61 -11.11 26.32
C PRO A 217 -5.44 -11.93 26.89
N LYS A 218 -4.54 -11.24 27.61
CA LYS A 218 -3.32 -11.82 28.21
C LYS A 218 -2.26 -12.29 27.19
N SER A 219 -2.34 -11.82 25.95
CA SER A 219 -1.25 -12.00 24.98
C SER A 219 -0.02 -11.20 25.38
N LYS A 220 1.14 -11.60 24.86
CA LYS A 220 2.40 -10.87 25.02
C LYS A 220 2.63 -9.95 23.82
N LEU A 221 3.06 -8.72 24.08
CA LEU A 221 3.50 -7.76 23.08
C LEU A 221 4.91 -7.30 23.40
N ALA A 222 5.89 -7.75 22.62
CA ALA A 222 7.27 -7.32 22.72
C ALA A 222 7.55 -6.20 21.71
N ILE A 223 8.15 -5.11 22.18
CA ILE A 223 8.51 -3.97 21.36
C ILE A 223 9.99 -3.69 21.56
N SER A 224 10.75 -3.68 20.46
CA SER A 224 12.18 -3.41 20.50
C SER A 224 12.63 -2.48 19.37
N ILE A 225 13.71 -1.75 19.64
CA ILE A 225 14.42 -0.96 18.63
C ILE A 225 15.89 -1.38 18.65
N THR A 226 16.41 -1.71 17.49
CA THR A 226 17.83 -1.99 17.28
C THR A 226 18.40 -1.13 16.19
N GLU A 227 19.61 -0.62 16.38
CA GLU A 227 20.34 0.14 15.36
C GLU A 227 21.65 -0.58 15.03
N ASN A 228 21.78 -1.01 13.78
CA ASN A 228 22.99 -1.68 13.27
C ASN A 228 23.38 -1.07 11.93
N ASN A 229 24.64 -0.67 11.77
CA ASN A 229 25.20 -0.14 10.51
C ASN A 229 24.34 0.97 9.88
N ASN A 230 23.89 1.94 10.67
CA ASN A 230 23.03 3.04 10.24
C ASN A 230 21.59 2.64 9.81
N GLN A 231 21.22 1.38 10.01
CA GLN A 231 19.87 0.88 9.76
C GLN A 231 19.15 0.66 11.10
N THR A 232 18.04 1.35 11.29
CA THR A 232 17.21 1.20 12.49
C THR A 232 16.06 0.24 12.20
N LYS A 233 15.92 -0.77 13.05
CA LYS A 233 14.78 -1.69 13.02
C LYS A 233 13.90 -1.47 14.24
N VAL A 234 12.63 -1.24 14.00
CA VAL A 234 11.58 -1.20 15.04
C VAL A 234 10.75 -2.46 14.88
N VAL A 235 10.65 -3.24 15.94
CA VAL A 235 9.93 -4.52 15.95
C VAL A 235 8.78 -4.45 16.95
N LEU A 236 7.58 -4.76 16.50
CA LEU A 236 6.41 -5.04 17.33
C LEU A 236 6.03 -6.51 17.11
N ALA A 237 6.18 -7.33 18.13
CA ALA A 237 5.98 -8.78 18.05
C ALA A 237 4.94 -9.25 19.06
N ASP A 238 3.96 -10.02 18.63
CA ASP A 238 2.93 -10.59 19.50
C ASP A 238 2.79 -12.11 19.30
N ASN A 239 2.28 -12.78 20.33
CA ASN A 239 2.02 -14.23 20.36
C ASN A 239 0.54 -14.58 20.17
N GLY A 240 -0.24 -13.69 19.56
CA GLY A 240 -1.65 -13.91 19.30
C GLY A 240 -1.92 -14.86 18.14
N THR A 241 -3.08 -14.70 17.48
CA THR A 241 -3.46 -15.57 16.35
C THR A 241 -2.50 -15.39 15.18
N ALA A 242 -1.94 -16.50 14.67
CA ALA A 242 -1.01 -16.48 13.54
C ALA A 242 -1.70 -16.12 12.23
N ILE A 243 -1.01 -15.37 11.37
CA ILE A 243 -1.50 -15.00 10.06
C ILE A 243 -0.91 -15.96 9.02
N PRO A 244 -1.77 -16.66 8.22
CA PRO A 244 -1.30 -17.57 7.20
C PRO A 244 -0.37 -16.89 6.18
N LEU A 245 0.71 -17.55 5.74
CA LEU A 245 1.69 -17.02 4.79
C LEU A 245 1.06 -16.43 3.52
N LYS A 246 0.02 -17.12 2.98
CA LYS A 246 -0.72 -16.70 1.78
C LYS A 246 -1.44 -15.34 1.92
N ASP A 247 -1.72 -14.91 3.15
CA ASP A 247 -2.50 -13.70 3.44
C ASP A 247 -1.62 -12.52 3.89
N ARG A 248 -0.35 -12.77 4.27
CA ARG A 248 0.58 -11.72 4.77
C ARG A 248 0.79 -10.56 3.79
N GLU A 249 0.96 -10.85 2.49
CA GLU A 249 1.09 -9.79 1.47
C GLU A 249 -0.20 -8.99 1.27
N LYS A 250 -1.35 -9.59 1.57
CA LYS A 250 -2.65 -8.95 1.39
C LYS A 250 -3.02 -8.04 2.55
N LEU A 251 -2.50 -8.30 3.76
CA LEU A 251 -2.80 -7.55 4.98
C LEU A 251 -2.60 -6.04 4.87
N PHE A 252 -1.63 -5.62 4.08
CA PHE A 252 -1.36 -4.21 3.83
C PHE A 252 -2.23 -3.60 2.72
N ARG A 253 -3.14 -4.39 2.13
CA ARG A 253 -4.12 -3.87 1.17
C ARG A 253 -5.34 -3.34 1.92
N PRO A 254 -5.97 -2.27 1.43
CA PRO A 254 -7.16 -1.73 2.08
C PRO A 254 -8.30 -2.76 2.09
N PHE A 255 -9.04 -2.81 3.20
CA PHE A 255 -10.22 -3.66 3.42
C PHE A 255 -9.97 -5.18 3.35
N VAL A 256 -8.77 -5.61 3.67
CA VAL A 256 -8.49 -7.02 3.92
C VAL A 256 -8.71 -7.28 5.41
N SER A 257 -9.75 -8.03 5.75
CA SER A 257 -9.95 -8.63 7.07
C SER A 257 -9.68 -10.13 6.97
N GLU A 258 -9.25 -10.75 8.07
CA GLU A 258 -8.86 -12.17 8.12
C GLU A 258 -9.99 -13.14 7.77
N ASN A 259 -11.26 -12.75 7.96
CA ASN A 259 -12.43 -13.59 7.70
C ASN A 259 -13.48 -12.85 6.86
N GLU A 260 -13.70 -13.29 5.62
CA GLU A 260 -14.84 -12.84 4.81
C GLU A 260 -16.21 -13.22 5.45
N THR A 261 -16.23 -14.21 6.33
CA THR A 261 -17.43 -14.71 7.04
C THR A 261 -17.65 -14.06 8.40
N GLU A 262 -16.64 -13.50 9.04
CA GLU A 262 -16.73 -12.83 10.34
C GLU A 262 -16.45 -11.32 10.20
N ARG A 263 -17.12 -10.63 9.28
CA ARG A 263 -17.17 -9.16 9.21
C ARG A 263 -17.97 -8.56 10.38
N ASN A 264 -17.83 -9.14 11.55
CA ASN A 264 -18.32 -8.57 12.79
C ASN A 264 -17.32 -7.52 13.30
N PHE A 265 -17.44 -6.29 12.79
CA PHE A 265 -17.16 -4.98 13.43
C PHE A 265 -15.85 -4.76 14.21
N GLN A 266 -14.79 -5.58 14.07
CA GLN A 266 -13.57 -5.38 14.85
C GLN A 266 -12.45 -4.58 14.15
N GLY A 267 -12.64 -4.14 12.91
CA GLY A 267 -11.66 -3.27 12.24
C GLY A 267 -12.05 -2.90 10.81
N SER A 268 -11.75 -1.67 10.39
CA SER A 268 -12.04 -1.14 9.04
C SER A 268 -11.17 -1.76 7.93
N GLY A 269 -10.17 -2.57 8.27
CA GLY A 269 -9.17 -3.07 7.30
C GLY A 269 -8.32 -1.98 6.64
N LEU A 270 -8.38 -0.73 7.14
CA LEU A 270 -7.61 0.41 6.61
C LEU A 270 -6.35 0.70 7.41
N GLY A 271 -6.28 0.32 8.68
CA GLY A 271 -5.16 0.67 9.57
C GLY A 271 -3.79 0.24 9.01
N LEU A 272 -3.63 -1.03 8.63
CA LEU A 272 -2.38 -1.53 8.06
C LEU A 272 -2.10 -0.99 6.64
N ALA A 273 -3.12 -0.67 5.86
CA ALA A 273 -2.96 0.00 4.56
C ALA A 273 -2.43 1.43 4.74
N ILE A 274 -2.91 2.16 5.76
CA ILE A 274 -2.40 3.49 6.14
C ILE A 274 -0.94 3.38 6.61
N VAL A 275 -0.63 2.40 7.47
CA VAL A 275 0.75 2.12 7.90
C VAL A 275 1.66 1.94 6.68
N LYS A 276 1.28 1.07 5.74
CA LYS A 276 2.07 0.82 4.52
C LYS A 276 2.24 2.07 3.68
N ALA A 277 1.19 2.87 3.48
CA ALA A 277 1.26 4.10 2.71
C ALA A 277 2.22 5.13 3.33
N ILE A 278 2.20 5.28 4.65
CA ILE A 278 3.10 6.19 5.38
C ILE A 278 4.57 5.71 5.28
N ILE A 279 4.81 4.44 5.52
CA ILE A 279 6.14 3.82 5.46
C ILE A 279 6.73 3.94 4.05
N ASP A 280 5.95 3.63 3.01
CA ASP A 280 6.38 3.76 1.61
C ASP A 280 6.70 5.22 1.22
N LYS A 281 5.91 6.19 1.71
CA LYS A 281 6.20 7.62 1.49
C LYS A 281 7.46 8.09 2.19
N HIS A 282 7.81 7.50 3.33
CA HIS A 282 9.09 7.75 4.00
C HIS A 282 10.28 7.10 3.28
N GLY A 283 10.04 6.18 2.35
CA GLY A 283 11.09 5.37 1.71
C GLY A 283 11.59 4.24 2.60
N PHE A 284 10.88 3.94 3.68
CA PHE A 284 11.13 2.86 4.63
C PHE A 284 10.47 1.55 4.18
N THR A 285 10.70 0.47 4.92
CA THR A 285 10.04 -0.82 4.66
C THR A 285 9.32 -1.33 5.89
N ILE A 286 8.25 -2.09 5.68
CA ILE A 286 7.57 -2.87 6.72
C ILE A 286 7.31 -4.28 6.21
N GLU A 287 7.63 -5.25 7.04
CA GLU A 287 7.44 -6.68 6.77
C GLU A 287 6.73 -7.35 7.93
N LEU A 288 5.99 -8.42 7.64
CA LEU A 288 5.40 -9.30 8.66
C LEU A 288 6.13 -10.64 8.65
N LEU A 289 6.81 -10.92 9.75
CA LEU A 289 7.55 -12.15 10.01
C LEU A 289 6.92 -12.92 11.18
N ASP A 290 7.42 -14.08 11.46
CA ASP A 290 7.15 -14.90 12.65
C ASP A 290 8.41 -15.63 13.11
N ASP A 291 8.39 -16.15 14.32
CA ASP A 291 9.37 -17.09 14.82
C ASP A 291 8.69 -18.08 15.79
N GLU A 292 9.49 -18.90 16.49
CA GLU A 292 8.97 -19.91 17.43
C GLU A 292 8.26 -19.30 18.66
N VAL A 293 8.56 -18.04 19.01
CA VAL A 293 8.02 -17.35 20.19
C VAL A 293 6.84 -16.44 19.82
N TYR A 294 6.97 -15.73 18.71
CA TYR A 294 6.00 -14.73 18.27
C TYR A 294 5.39 -15.12 16.93
N THR A 295 4.09 -15.23 16.91
CA THR A 295 3.29 -15.59 15.73
C THR A 295 3.19 -14.47 14.71
N LYS A 296 3.36 -13.20 15.15
CA LYS A 296 3.35 -12.00 14.32
C LYS A 296 4.48 -11.06 14.77
N LYS A 297 5.30 -10.62 13.82
CA LYS A 297 6.39 -9.65 14.03
C LYS A 297 6.33 -8.62 12.93
N PHE A 298 5.80 -7.43 13.22
CA PHE A 298 5.90 -6.29 12.32
C PHE A 298 7.29 -5.68 12.46
N VAL A 299 8.08 -5.76 11.41
CA VAL A 299 9.46 -5.25 11.35
C VAL A 299 9.49 -4.03 10.44
N LEU A 300 9.71 -2.86 11.02
CA LEU A 300 9.92 -1.62 10.29
C LEU A 300 11.43 -1.39 10.16
N THR A 301 11.89 -1.08 8.94
CA THR A 301 13.27 -0.70 8.67
C THR A 301 13.31 0.76 8.19
N LEU A 302 13.97 1.60 8.98
CA LEU A 302 14.02 3.05 8.84
C LEU A 302 15.38 3.52 8.33
#